data_1233b6c4364547c094cd7bfcdad0f770
#
_entry.id   1233b6c4364547c094cd7bfcdad0f770
#
_cell.length_a   1.000
_cell.length_b   1.000
_cell.length_c   1.000
_cell.angle_alpha   90.00
_cell.angle_beta   90.00
_cell.angle_gamma   90.00
#
_symmetry.space_group_name_H-M   'P 1'
#
loop_
_entity.id
_entity.type
_entity.pdbx_description
1 polymer ?
#
loop_
_entity_poly.entity_id
_entity_poly.type
_entity_poly.pdbx_seq_one_letter_code
_entity_poly.pdbx_strand_id
1 'polypeptide(L)'
;MAIDADKVAQDAINAIAEKIKNLNTLNIIVAGKTGVGKSTLINSVFREKLAETGMGKPVTQHMRKITKKGVPLAIYDTRGFELGKEVQTEVKREVTETISKGLATQDINKAIHCIWYCINTASNRVEPEEIEWLKELSMDNQITQVPIIVVLTQAFSKKKAQELRQMLLNENLDIIQVIPVLAEDYEIEDLGTAKAYGLDVLIKVMGEALPEELMDTLQNLQIVSLEEKKRRAQAAVATAALAAAGEGAAPIPFSDCALMIPTQLGMIASITVIFGFDVNKSIITALLSSTIGAGGATVLGKTVVTNILKFIPGIGTVAGGAISAGTAGVITAALGEAYIGVMELVFKGDMSIDDIDTKKGKETMSQLFKSNLKAK
;
A
#
# COMPACT_ATOMS: atom_id res chain seq x y z
N MET A 1 4.85 22.70 30.07
CA MET A 1 4.42 23.44 28.88
C MET A 1 3.09 22.84 28.43
N ALA A 2 2.03 23.62 28.17
CA ALA A 2 0.79 23.08 27.64
C ALA A 2 1.04 22.67 26.18
N ILE A 3 0.64 21.45 25.84
CA ILE A 3 0.76 20.95 24.45
C ILE A 3 -0.38 21.58 23.65
N ASP A 4 -0.03 22.32 22.61
CA ASP A 4 -0.97 22.93 21.68
C ASP A 4 -1.44 21.87 20.68
N ALA A 5 -2.71 21.43 20.80
CA ALA A 5 -3.31 20.41 19.94
C ALA A 5 -3.33 20.81 18.45
N ASP A 6 -3.53 22.10 18.18
CA ASP A 6 -3.53 22.65 16.84
C ASP A 6 -2.14 22.57 16.19
N LYS A 7 -1.10 22.82 16.96
CA LYS A 7 0.28 22.69 16.52
C LYS A 7 0.62 21.22 16.25
N VAL A 8 0.26 20.33 17.17
CA VAL A 8 0.49 18.88 17.02
C VAL A 8 -0.21 18.32 15.78
N ALA A 9 -1.46 18.72 15.53
CA ALA A 9 -2.19 18.31 14.33
C ALA A 9 -1.54 18.86 13.04
N GLN A 10 -1.04 20.10 13.06
CA GLN A 10 -0.32 20.68 11.94
C GLN A 10 1.02 19.95 11.68
N ASP A 11 1.75 19.62 12.73
CA ASP A 11 2.99 18.84 12.62
C ASP A 11 2.73 17.45 12.04
N ALA A 12 1.60 16.80 12.39
CA ALA A 12 1.19 15.52 11.78
C ALA A 12 0.91 15.67 10.28
N ILE A 13 0.16 16.68 9.86
CA ILE A 13 -0.10 16.95 8.45
C ILE A 13 1.19 17.21 7.67
N ASN A 14 2.11 17.98 8.25
CA ASN A 14 3.42 18.24 7.64
C ASN A 14 4.22 16.93 7.49
N ALA A 15 4.21 16.07 8.50
CA ALA A 15 4.89 14.76 8.46
C ALA A 15 4.28 13.83 7.41
N ILE A 16 2.95 13.82 7.25
CA ILE A 16 2.25 13.07 6.18
C ILE A 16 2.68 13.59 4.81
N ALA A 17 2.62 14.91 4.59
CA ALA A 17 2.99 15.53 3.33
C ALA A 17 4.46 15.26 2.95
N GLU A 18 5.37 15.31 3.93
CA GLU A 18 6.78 14.98 3.73
C GLU A 18 6.97 13.51 3.35
N LYS A 19 6.30 12.57 4.04
CA LYS A 19 6.37 11.15 3.68
C LYS A 19 5.83 10.87 2.28
N ILE A 20 4.70 11.47 1.90
CA ILE A 20 4.15 11.33 0.53
C ILE A 20 5.14 11.86 -0.51
N LYS A 21 5.75 13.02 -0.26
CA LYS A 21 6.75 13.62 -1.16
C LYS A 21 7.99 12.73 -1.32
N ASN A 22 8.34 11.97 -0.29
CA ASN A 22 9.52 11.10 -0.26
C ASN A 22 9.23 9.67 -0.75
N LEU A 23 8.00 9.35 -1.18
CA LEU A 23 7.70 8.07 -1.80
C LEU A 23 8.46 7.92 -3.13
N ASN A 24 9.16 6.80 -3.28
CA ASN A 24 9.80 6.45 -4.54
C ASN A 24 8.76 6.11 -5.61
N THR A 25 9.06 6.44 -6.86
CA THR A 25 8.16 6.15 -7.98
C THR A 25 8.20 4.67 -8.32
N LEU A 26 7.05 4.01 -8.26
CA LEU A 26 6.88 2.64 -8.73
C LEU A 26 6.71 2.63 -10.25
N ASN A 27 7.65 2.02 -10.98
CA ASN A 27 7.60 1.89 -12.43
C ASN A 27 7.29 0.45 -12.82
N ILE A 28 6.21 0.23 -13.56
CA ILE A 28 5.74 -1.09 -13.99
C ILE A 28 5.59 -1.09 -15.51
N ILE A 29 6.15 -2.11 -16.18
CA ILE A 29 5.80 -2.41 -17.57
C ILE A 29 4.57 -3.32 -17.57
N VAL A 30 3.55 -2.95 -18.34
CA VAL A 30 2.36 -3.79 -18.56
C VAL A 30 2.33 -4.17 -20.04
N ALA A 31 2.58 -5.44 -20.30
CA ALA A 31 2.72 -6.00 -21.64
C ALA A 31 1.59 -6.99 -21.95
N GLY A 32 1.32 -7.22 -23.22
CA GLY A 32 0.29 -8.15 -23.73
C GLY A 32 -0.51 -7.56 -24.86
N LYS A 33 -1.25 -8.41 -25.58
CA LYS A 33 -2.07 -8.03 -26.75
C LYS A 33 -3.09 -6.93 -26.43
N THR A 34 -3.57 -6.24 -27.45
CA THR A 34 -4.68 -5.29 -27.31
C THR A 34 -5.96 -6.02 -26.88
N GLY A 35 -6.73 -5.41 -25.98
CA GLY A 35 -7.99 -5.99 -25.49
C GLY A 35 -7.86 -7.09 -24.44
N VAL A 36 -6.65 -7.47 -24.01
CA VAL A 36 -6.48 -8.50 -22.96
C VAL A 36 -6.87 -8.05 -21.55
N GLY A 37 -7.27 -6.80 -21.35
CA GLY A 37 -7.70 -6.31 -20.02
C GLY A 37 -6.63 -5.57 -19.22
N LYS A 38 -5.54 -5.11 -19.84
CA LYS A 38 -4.46 -4.34 -19.15
C LYS A 38 -5.00 -3.12 -18.40
N SER A 39 -5.81 -2.30 -19.07
CA SER A 39 -6.37 -1.07 -18.49
C SER A 39 -7.30 -1.36 -17.31
N THR A 40 -8.17 -2.36 -17.43
CA THR A 40 -9.04 -2.80 -16.35
C THR A 40 -8.23 -3.29 -15.17
N LEU A 41 -7.20 -4.12 -15.41
CA LEU A 41 -6.30 -4.61 -14.36
C LEU A 41 -5.64 -3.45 -13.59
N ILE A 42 -5.04 -2.49 -14.30
CA ILE A 42 -4.38 -1.32 -13.71
C ILE A 42 -5.37 -0.52 -12.83
N ASN A 43 -6.57 -0.22 -13.36
CA ASN A 43 -7.57 0.58 -12.67
C ASN A 43 -8.20 -0.16 -11.47
N SER A 44 -8.21 -1.49 -11.47
CA SER A 44 -8.71 -2.30 -10.35
C SER A 44 -7.68 -2.52 -9.24
N VAL A 45 -6.39 -2.40 -9.56
CA VAL A 45 -5.31 -2.54 -8.58
C VAL A 45 -5.00 -1.22 -7.87
N PHE A 46 -4.92 -0.12 -8.61
CA PHE A 46 -4.47 1.17 -8.10
C PHE A 46 -5.63 2.14 -7.94
N ARG A 47 -5.63 2.91 -6.83
CA ARG A 47 -6.65 3.92 -6.53
C ARG A 47 -6.77 5.02 -7.60
N GLU A 48 -5.70 5.27 -8.32
CA GLU A 48 -5.66 6.23 -9.39
C GLU A 48 -5.97 5.54 -10.72
N LYS A 49 -7.06 5.93 -11.37
CA LYS A 49 -7.45 5.40 -12.69
C LYS A 49 -6.52 5.89 -13.79
N LEU A 50 -5.25 5.51 -13.70
CA LEU A 50 -4.19 5.99 -14.60
C LEU A 50 -4.43 5.59 -16.05
N ALA A 51 -5.02 4.44 -16.30
CA ALA A 51 -5.31 4.00 -17.67
C ALA A 51 -6.35 4.87 -18.38
N GLU A 52 -7.20 5.59 -17.62
CA GLU A 52 -8.22 6.49 -18.14
C GLU A 52 -7.82 7.96 -18.06
N THR A 53 -7.19 8.38 -16.95
CA THR A 53 -6.96 9.79 -16.61
C THR A 53 -5.50 10.23 -16.67
N GLY A 54 -4.56 9.29 -16.76
CA GLY A 54 -3.13 9.59 -16.83
C GLY A 54 -2.71 10.20 -18.17
N MET A 55 -1.71 11.09 -18.12
CA MET A 55 -1.07 11.62 -19.33
C MET A 55 -0.09 10.60 -19.88
N GLY A 56 -0.37 10.03 -21.06
CA GLY A 56 0.50 9.12 -21.76
C GLY A 56 1.46 9.85 -22.69
N LYS A 57 2.76 9.64 -22.51
CA LYS A 57 3.80 10.13 -23.42
C LYS A 57 4.47 8.95 -24.13
N PRO A 58 4.68 9.00 -25.45
CA PRO A 58 5.48 8.00 -26.12
C PRO A 58 6.89 7.93 -25.51
N VAL A 59 7.36 6.72 -25.24
CA VAL A 59 8.74 6.44 -24.84
C VAL A 59 9.51 5.91 -26.05
N THR A 60 8.84 5.03 -26.80
CA THR A 60 9.28 4.43 -28.05
C THR A 60 8.08 4.35 -29.00
N GLN A 61 8.27 3.72 -30.18
CA GLN A 61 7.18 3.52 -31.14
C GLN A 61 6.04 2.65 -30.57
N HIS A 62 6.39 1.63 -29.77
CA HIS A 62 5.43 0.63 -29.25
C HIS A 62 5.22 0.71 -27.73
N MET A 63 5.81 1.70 -27.05
CA MET A 63 5.68 1.87 -25.60
C MET A 63 5.30 3.29 -25.24
N ARG A 64 4.29 3.40 -24.37
CA ARG A 64 3.78 4.66 -23.81
C ARG A 64 3.96 4.67 -22.29
N LYS A 65 4.57 5.73 -21.76
CA LYS A 65 4.63 5.97 -20.31
C LYS A 65 3.41 6.78 -19.88
N ILE A 66 2.64 6.26 -18.94
CA ILE A 66 1.46 6.89 -18.36
C ILE A 66 1.80 7.31 -16.94
N THR A 67 1.61 8.59 -16.62
CA THR A 67 1.86 9.16 -15.30
C THR A 67 0.78 10.16 -14.94
N LYS A 68 0.62 10.43 -13.65
CA LYS A 68 -0.23 11.51 -13.13
C LYS A 68 0.57 12.35 -12.13
N LYS A 69 0.46 13.69 -12.22
CA LYS A 69 1.19 14.60 -11.32
C LYS A 69 0.81 14.32 -9.86
N GLY A 70 1.80 14.19 -9.00
CA GLY A 70 1.62 13.93 -7.58
C GLY A 70 1.37 12.46 -7.21
N VAL A 71 1.32 11.56 -8.20
CA VAL A 71 1.15 10.11 -7.98
C VAL A 71 2.49 9.42 -8.25
N PRO A 72 3.09 8.73 -7.26
CA PRO A 72 4.38 8.07 -7.42
C PRO A 72 4.26 6.72 -8.16
N LEU A 73 3.58 6.73 -9.33
CA LEU A 73 3.34 5.57 -10.19
C LEU A 73 3.56 5.93 -11.64
N ALA A 74 4.29 5.11 -12.35
CA ALA A 74 4.42 5.18 -13.80
C ALA A 74 4.15 3.80 -14.42
N ILE A 75 3.22 3.75 -15.36
CA ILE A 75 2.89 2.57 -16.13
C ILE A 75 3.49 2.71 -17.53
N TYR A 76 4.26 1.73 -17.94
CA TYR A 76 4.80 1.59 -19.29
C TYR A 76 3.93 0.59 -20.04
N ASP A 77 2.96 1.08 -20.81
CA ASP A 77 2.00 0.27 -21.57
C ASP A 77 2.56 -0.05 -22.95
N THR A 78 2.68 -1.35 -23.25
CA THR A 78 3.15 -1.80 -24.56
C THR A 78 1.99 -2.02 -25.54
N ARG A 79 2.25 -1.81 -26.83
CA ARG A 79 1.31 -1.97 -27.94
C ARG A 79 1.95 -2.75 -29.07
N GLY A 80 1.12 -3.32 -29.94
CA GLY A 80 1.58 -3.92 -31.18
C GLY A 80 1.84 -5.43 -31.12
N PHE A 81 1.58 -6.10 -30.02
CA PHE A 81 1.74 -7.56 -29.92
C PHE A 81 0.91 -8.35 -30.94
N GLU A 82 -0.16 -7.76 -31.43
CA GLU A 82 -1.06 -8.33 -32.44
C GLU A 82 -0.54 -8.20 -33.89
N LEU A 83 0.52 -7.43 -34.12
CA LEU A 83 0.98 -7.03 -35.48
C LEU A 83 2.00 -7.99 -36.11
N GLY A 84 2.25 -9.15 -35.51
CA GLY A 84 3.17 -10.17 -36.05
C GLY A 84 4.57 -10.19 -35.44
N LYS A 85 5.36 -11.20 -35.82
CA LYS A 85 6.67 -11.51 -35.18
C LYS A 85 7.70 -10.39 -35.25
N GLU A 86 7.76 -9.65 -36.34
CA GLU A 86 8.71 -8.54 -36.49
C GLU A 86 8.45 -7.45 -35.45
N VAL A 87 7.18 -7.03 -35.29
CA VAL A 87 6.78 -6.03 -34.29
C VAL A 87 6.98 -6.54 -32.87
N GLN A 88 6.68 -7.82 -32.61
CA GLN A 88 6.90 -8.43 -31.30
C GLN A 88 8.39 -8.42 -30.91
N THR A 89 9.28 -8.67 -31.87
CA THR A 89 10.74 -8.58 -31.67
C THR A 89 11.16 -7.14 -31.35
N GLU A 90 10.58 -6.17 -32.05
CA GLU A 90 10.87 -4.76 -31.79
C GLU A 90 10.37 -4.30 -30.42
N VAL A 91 9.15 -4.68 -30.03
CA VAL A 91 8.60 -4.43 -28.68
C VAL A 91 9.49 -5.03 -27.60
N LYS A 92 9.99 -6.26 -27.78
CA LYS A 92 10.91 -6.90 -26.83
C LYS A 92 12.20 -6.09 -26.69
N ARG A 93 12.80 -5.69 -27.81
CA ARG A 93 14.00 -4.84 -27.80
C ARG A 93 13.75 -3.52 -27.06
N GLU A 94 12.63 -2.85 -27.32
CA GLU A 94 12.25 -1.60 -26.65
C GLU A 94 12.06 -1.78 -25.13
N VAL A 95 11.46 -2.90 -24.70
CA VAL A 95 11.31 -3.27 -23.28
C VAL A 95 12.68 -3.44 -22.64
N THR A 96 13.55 -4.28 -23.23
CA THR A 96 14.90 -4.55 -22.70
C THR A 96 15.77 -3.29 -22.65
N GLU A 97 15.71 -2.44 -23.68
CA GLU A 97 16.41 -1.16 -23.68
C GLU A 97 15.89 -0.20 -22.59
N THR A 98 14.57 -0.14 -22.39
CA THR A 98 13.97 0.72 -21.36
C THR A 98 14.42 0.29 -19.96
N ILE A 99 14.44 -1.02 -19.69
CA ILE A 99 14.94 -1.58 -18.43
C ILE A 99 16.43 -1.22 -18.25
N SER A 100 17.25 -1.50 -19.26
CA SER A 100 18.70 -1.24 -19.20
C SER A 100 19.02 0.24 -19.00
N LYS A 101 18.30 1.14 -19.68
CA LYS A 101 18.44 2.60 -19.52
C LYS A 101 18.06 3.04 -18.10
N GLY A 102 16.98 2.49 -17.55
CA GLY A 102 16.55 2.77 -16.18
C GLY A 102 17.61 2.36 -15.16
N LEU A 103 18.09 1.13 -15.24
CA LEU A 103 19.12 0.58 -14.35
C LEU A 103 20.45 1.36 -14.43
N ALA A 104 20.87 1.76 -15.62
CA ALA A 104 22.10 2.52 -15.82
C ALA A 104 22.11 3.88 -15.09
N THR A 105 20.95 4.41 -14.73
CA THR A 105 20.86 5.67 -13.96
C THR A 105 21.20 5.51 -12.49
N GLN A 106 21.19 4.31 -11.94
CA GLN A 106 21.30 4.03 -10.51
C GLN A 106 20.28 4.80 -9.64
N ASP A 107 19.17 5.25 -10.24
CA ASP A 107 18.10 6.00 -9.60
C ASP A 107 16.84 5.10 -9.52
N ILE A 108 16.46 4.71 -8.32
CA ILE A 108 15.29 3.86 -8.08
C ILE A 108 14.03 4.44 -8.74
N ASN A 109 13.90 5.76 -8.82
CA ASN A 109 12.74 6.41 -9.44
C ASN A 109 12.68 6.28 -10.97
N LYS A 110 13.75 5.78 -11.60
CA LYS A 110 13.86 5.58 -13.04
C LYS A 110 13.97 4.11 -13.44
N ALA A 111 14.37 3.25 -12.51
CA ALA A 111 14.42 1.82 -12.74
C ALA A 111 13.02 1.24 -12.99
N ILE A 112 12.93 0.20 -13.81
CA ILE A 112 11.73 -0.63 -13.93
C ILE A 112 11.76 -1.66 -12.79
N HIS A 113 10.64 -1.81 -12.07
CA HIS A 113 10.60 -2.62 -10.86
C HIS A 113 9.85 -3.94 -11.03
N CYS A 114 8.94 -4.02 -12.02
CA CYS A 114 8.17 -5.22 -12.29
C CYS A 114 7.61 -5.19 -13.72
N ILE A 115 7.43 -6.36 -14.29
CA ILE A 115 6.75 -6.56 -15.57
C ILE A 115 5.50 -7.39 -15.31
N TRP A 116 4.33 -6.89 -15.71
CA TRP A 116 3.10 -7.66 -15.79
C TRP A 116 2.87 -8.06 -17.24
N TYR A 117 3.00 -9.33 -17.53
CA TYR A 117 2.64 -9.87 -18.84
C TYR A 117 1.22 -10.44 -18.81
N CYS A 118 0.30 -9.77 -19.51
CA CYS A 118 -1.12 -10.06 -19.45
C CYS A 118 -1.54 -11.00 -20.60
N ILE A 119 -2.17 -12.13 -20.26
CA ILE A 119 -2.70 -13.11 -21.18
C ILE A 119 -4.20 -13.26 -20.92
N ASN A 120 -5.03 -13.12 -21.97
CA ASN A 120 -6.46 -13.30 -21.86
C ASN A 120 -6.83 -14.80 -21.79
N THR A 121 -7.54 -15.23 -20.76
CA THR A 121 -7.99 -16.62 -20.59
C THR A 121 -9.25 -16.96 -21.37
N ALA A 122 -9.98 -15.96 -21.89
CA ALA A 122 -11.24 -16.20 -22.62
C ALA A 122 -11.03 -17.00 -23.92
N SER A 123 -9.84 -16.90 -24.55
CA SER A 123 -9.47 -17.71 -25.71
C SER A 123 -9.24 -19.19 -25.39
N ASN A 124 -9.13 -19.55 -24.10
CA ASN A 124 -8.83 -20.90 -23.59
C ASN A 124 -7.50 -21.51 -24.11
N ARG A 125 -6.61 -20.70 -24.63
CA ARG A 125 -5.27 -21.13 -25.09
C ARG A 125 -4.30 -19.97 -25.02
N VAL A 126 -3.02 -20.30 -24.88
CA VAL A 126 -1.91 -19.38 -25.08
C VAL A 126 -1.31 -19.68 -26.44
N GLU A 127 -1.11 -18.67 -27.24
CA GLU A 127 -0.52 -18.87 -28.58
C GLU A 127 0.96 -19.26 -28.42
N PRO A 128 1.49 -20.17 -29.26
CA PRO A 128 2.90 -20.57 -29.19
C PRO A 128 3.86 -19.40 -29.29
N GLU A 129 3.54 -18.38 -30.05
CA GLU A 129 4.31 -17.15 -30.20
C GLU A 129 4.39 -16.35 -28.90
N GLU A 130 3.33 -16.37 -28.06
CA GLU A 130 3.33 -15.72 -26.75
C GLU A 130 4.27 -16.45 -25.77
N ILE A 131 4.31 -17.77 -25.82
CA ILE A 131 5.23 -18.59 -25.02
C ILE A 131 6.67 -18.36 -25.46
N GLU A 132 6.91 -18.35 -26.77
CA GLU A 132 8.26 -18.08 -27.33
C GLU A 132 8.74 -16.67 -26.91
N TRP A 133 7.89 -15.67 -27.03
CA TRP A 133 8.21 -14.31 -26.62
C TRP A 133 8.52 -14.21 -25.12
N LEU A 134 7.73 -14.89 -24.26
CA LEU A 134 8.00 -14.94 -22.81
C LEU A 134 9.32 -15.63 -22.49
N LYS A 135 9.66 -16.73 -23.20
CA LYS A 135 10.94 -17.42 -23.05
C LYS A 135 12.10 -16.51 -23.39
N GLU A 136 12.03 -15.83 -24.51
CA GLU A 136 13.07 -14.90 -24.95
C GLU A 136 13.20 -13.69 -23.99
N LEU A 137 12.07 -13.11 -23.53
CA LEU A 137 12.10 -12.02 -22.55
C LEU A 137 12.71 -12.47 -21.24
N SER A 138 12.37 -13.65 -20.75
CA SER A 138 12.90 -14.18 -19.50
C SER A 138 14.41 -14.46 -19.59
N MET A 139 14.90 -14.95 -20.74
CA MET A 139 16.33 -15.12 -21.00
C MET A 139 17.08 -13.78 -21.04
N ASP A 140 16.56 -12.80 -21.76
CA ASP A 140 17.14 -11.45 -21.82
C ASP A 140 17.15 -10.77 -20.44
N ASN A 141 16.17 -11.10 -19.60
CA ASN A 141 16.02 -10.55 -18.27
C ASN A 141 17.00 -11.13 -17.23
N GLN A 142 17.70 -12.22 -17.50
CA GLN A 142 18.67 -12.81 -16.56
C GLN A 142 19.76 -11.80 -16.14
N ILE A 143 20.04 -10.81 -16.98
CA ILE A 143 21.03 -9.74 -16.68
C ILE A 143 20.38 -8.64 -15.83
N THR A 144 19.14 -8.29 -16.08
CA THR A 144 18.46 -7.15 -15.46
C THR A 144 17.71 -7.53 -14.18
N GLN A 145 17.33 -8.80 -14.03
CA GLN A 145 16.63 -9.40 -12.88
C GLN A 145 15.35 -8.66 -12.46
N VAL A 146 14.65 -8.04 -13.42
CA VAL A 146 13.36 -7.40 -13.15
C VAL A 146 12.29 -8.49 -13.00
N PRO A 147 11.52 -8.52 -11.89
CA PRO A 147 10.49 -9.53 -11.67
C PRO A 147 9.44 -9.54 -12.79
N ILE A 148 9.19 -10.71 -13.40
CA ILE A 148 8.14 -10.92 -14.39
C ILE A 148 7.02 -11.71 -13.74
N ILE A 149 5.81 -11.14 -13.72
CA ILE A 149 4.58 -11.79 -13.26
C ILE A 149 3.66 -11.97 -14.47
N VAL A 150 3.27 -13.20 -14.77
CA VAL A 150 2.27 -13.46 -15.79
C VAL A 150 0.89 -13.36 -15.16
N VAL A 151 0.05 -12.46 -15.70
CA VAL A 151 -1.32 -12.26 -15.23
C VAL A 151 -2.30 -12.83 -16.24
N LEU A 152 -3.00 -13.90 -15.85
CA LEU A 152 -4.07 -14.50 -16.64
C LEU A 152 -5.35 -13.69 -16.40
N THR A 153 -5.62 -12.74 -17.28
CA THR A 153 -6.75 -11.81 -17.19
C THR A 153 -8.05 -12.41 -17.69
N GLN A 154 -9.18 -11.77 -17.36
CA GLN A 154 -10.53 -12.22 -17.72
C GLN A 154 -10.78 -13.70 -17.35
N ALA A 155 -10.30 -14.11 -16.18
CA ALA A 155 -10.34 -15.48 -15.71
C ALA A 155 -11.74 -15.87 -15.18
N PHE A 156 -12.76 -15.84 -16.06
CA PHE A 156 -14.14 -16.15 -15.71
C PHE A 156 -14.32 -17.59 -15.21
N SER A 157 -13.56 -18.53 -15.77
CA SER A 157 -13.55 -19.92 -15.33
C SER A 157 -12.29 -20.22 -14.54
N LYS A 158 -12.41 -20.36 -13.22
CA LYS A 158 -11.28 -20.72 -12.33
C LYS A 158 -10.59 -22.02 -12.77
N LYS A 159 -11.36 -23.02 -13.22
CA LYS A 159 -10.83 -24.30 -13.69
C LYS A 159 -9.93 -24.11 -14.91
N LYS A 160 -10.43 -23.44 -15.94
CA LYS A 160 -9.67 -23.20 -17.18
C LYS A 160 -8.44 -22.32 -16.92
N ALA A 161 -8.58 -21.28 -16.11
CA ALA A 161 -7.47 -20.44 -15.72
C ALA A 161 -6.38 -21.23 -14.98
N GLN A 162 -6.76 -22.21 -14.13
CA GLN A 162 -5.82 -23.08 -13.45
C GLN A 162 -5.13 -24.06 -14.41
N GLU A 163 -5.83 -24.58 -15.42
CA GLU A 163 -5.26 -25.42 -16.48
C GLU A 163 -4.20 -24.64 -17.28
N LEU A 164 -4.51 -23.41 -17.71
CA LEU A 164 -3.57 -22.51 -18.39
C LEU A 164 -2.36 -22.15 -17.51
N ARG A 165 -2.62 -21.86 -16.23
CA ARG A 165 -1.56 -21.61 -15.25
C ARG A 165 -0.60 -22.78 -15.16
N GLN A 166 -1.11 -24.00 -15.03
CA GLN A 166 -0.28 -25.19 -14.94
C GLN A 166 0.52 -25.43 -16.22
N MET A 167 -0.09 -25.19 -17.39
CA MET A 167 0.61 -25.29 -18.69
C MET A 167 1.79 -24.33 -18.75
N LEU A 168 1.63 -23.04 -18.38
CA LEU A 168 2.69 -22.05 -18.40
C LEU A 168 3.80 -22.36 -17.37
N LEU A 169 3.45 -22.87 -16.19
CA LEU A 169 4.44 -23.29 -15.20
C LEU A 169 5.31 -24.45 -15.66
N ASN A 170 4.79 -25.30 -16.55
CA ASN A 170 5.55 -26.43 -17.13
C ASN A 170 6.51 -25.96 -18.25
N GLU A 171 6.43 -24.73 -18.73
CA GLU A 171 7.26 -24.20 -19.82
C GLU A 171 8.67 -23.75 -19.37
N ASN A 172 9.01 -23.91 -18.06
CA ASN A 172 10.32 -23.54 -17.50
C ASN A 172 10.70 -22.06 -17.78
N LEU A 173 9.72 -21.17 -17.64
CA LEU A 173 9.95 -19.72 -17.78
C LEU A 173 10.62 -19.16 -16.51
N ASP A 174 11.58 -18.27 -16.68
CA ASP A 174 12.15 -17.49 -15.56
C ASP A 174 11.22 -16.34 -15.18
N ILE A 175 10.14 -16.70 -14.50
CA ILE A 175 9.08 -15.79 -14.04
C ILE A 175 8.80 -16.03 -12.56
N ILE A 176 8.35 -14.99 -11.86
CA ILE A 176 8.03 -15.10 -10.42
C ILE A 176 6.80 -16.00 -10.21
N GLN A 177 5.71 -15.75 -10.95
CA GLN A 177 4.45 -16.48 -10.78
C GLN A 177 3.52 -16.29 -11.97
N VAL A 178 2.56 -17.21 -12.12
CA VAL A 178 1.39 -17.08 -13.02
C VAL A 178 0.15 -16.93 -12.17
N ILE A 179 -0.57 -15.82 -12.31
CA ILE A 179 -1.69 -15.45 -11.44
C ILE A 179 -2.97 -15.27 -12.25
N PRO A 180 -3.98 -16.14 -12.05
CA PRO A 180 -5.30 -15.94 -12.62
C PRO A 180 -6.04 -14.79 -11.92
N VAL A 181 -6.59 -13.87 -12.71
CA VAL A 181 -7.29 -12.68 -12.23
C VAL A 181 -8.59 -12.44 -12.97
N LEU A 182 -9.66 -12.23 -12.23
CA LEU A 182 -10.86 -11.54 -12.67
C LEU A 182 -10.86 -10.18 -11.96
N ALA A 183 -10.54 -9.12 -12.69
CA ALA A 183 -10.23 -7.80 -12.10
C ALA A 183 -11.48 -7.08 -11.56
N GLU A 184 -12.65 -7.36 -12.10
CA GLU A 184 -13.93 -6.77 -11.71
C GLU A 184 -15.01 -7.86 -11.65
N ASP A 185 -16.08 -7.62 -10.90
CA ASP A 185 -17.28 -8.46 -10.92
C ASP A 185 -17.86 -8.48 -12.33
N TYR A 186 -18.24 -9.65 -12.81
CA TYR A 186 -18.78 -9.83 -14.14
C TYR A 186 -20.16 -10.50 -14.06
N GLU A 187 -21.17 -9.81 -14.57
CA GLU A 187 -22.52 -10.35 -14.65
C GLU A 187 -22.62 -11.31 -15.86
N ILE A 188 -23.01 -12.54 -15.57
CA ILE A 188 -23.28 -13.56 -16.59
C ILE A 188 -24.79 -13.63 -16.73
N GLU A 189 -25.31 -13.24 -17.90
CA GLU A 189 -26.74 -13.20 -18.22
C GLU A 189 -27.39 -14.52 -17.80
N ASP A 190 -28.48 -14.48 -17.04
CA ASP A 190 -29.24 -15.62 -16.49
C ASP A 190 -28.48 -16.58 -15.53
N LEU A 191 -27.20 -16.39 -15.26
CA LEU A 191 -26.38 -17.29 -14.43
C LEU A 191 -25.85 -16.67 -13.15
N GLY A 192 -25.96 -15.32 -13.01
CA GLY A 192 -25.48 -14.59 -11.82
C GLY A 192 -24.14 -13.90 -12.04
N THR A 193 -23.49 -13.52 -10.96
CA THR A 193 -22.25 -12.69 -10.98
C THR A 193 -21.02 -13.51 -10.66
N ALA A 194 -20.05 -13.56 -11.59
CA ALA A 194 -18.69 -14.01 -11.28
C ALA A 194 -17.96 -12.90 -10.47
N LYS A 195 -17.59 -13.21 -9.24
CA LYS A 195 -16.92 -12.24 -8.37
C LYS A 195 -15.46 -12.08 -8.73
N ALA A 196 -14.96 -10.84 -8.64
CA ALA A 196 -13.54 -10.50 -8.78
C ALA A 196 -12.67 -11.34 -7.84
N TYR A 197 -11.47 -11.73 -8.30
CA TYR A 197 -10.51 -12.49 -7.50
C TYR A 197 -9.10 -12.38 -8.07
N GLY A 198 -8.09 -12.74 -7.25
CA GLY A 198 -6.69 -12.88 -7.64
C GLY A 198 -5.88 -11.59 -7.61
N LEU A 199 -6.51 -10.43 -7.46
CA LEU A 199 -5.82 -9.15 -7.34
C LEU A 199 -5.01 -9.05 -6.03
N ASP A 200 -5.53 -9.60 -4.94
CA ASP A 200 -4.87 -9.69 -3.64
C ASP A 200 -3.60 -10.54 -3.72
N VAL A 201 -3.66 -11.67 -4.43
CA VAL A 201 -2.51 -12.53 -4.71
C VAL A 201 -1.47 -11.78 -5.56
N LEU A 202 -1.91 -11.03 -6.57
CA LEU A 202 -1.01 -10.23 -7.42
C LEU A 202 -0.24 -9.19 -6.57
N ILE A 203 -0.93 -8.47 -5.69
CA ILE A 203 -0.29 -7.48 -4.80
C ILE A 203 0.66 -8.15 -3.81
N LYS A 204 0.30 -9.30 -3.26
CA LYS A 204 1.17 -10.05 -2.36
C LYS A 204 2.46 -10.49 -3.07
N VAL A 205 2.35 -11.14 -4.22
CA VAL A 205 3.51 -11.62 -5.00
C VAL A 205 4.38 -10.46 -5.47
N MET A 206 3.76 -9.35 -5.88
CA MET A 206 4.48 -8.14 -6.23
C MET A 206 5.24 -7.56 -5.03
N GLY A 207 4.62 -7.51 -3.85
CA GLY A 207 5.27 -7.04 -2.62
C GLY A 207 6.46 -7.92 -2.20
N GLU A 208 6.40 -9.22 -2.44
CA GLU A 208 7.51 -10.15 -2.15
C GLU A 208 8.69 -9.99 -3.12
N ALA A 209 8.43 -9.44 -4.32
CA ALA A 209 9.43 -9.28 -5.38
C ALA A 209 10.05 -7.87 -5.44
N LEU A 210 9.41 -6.86 -4.85
CA LEU A 210 9.87 -5.48 -4.89
C LEU A 210 10.89 -5.16 -3.79
N PRO A 211 11.83 -4.23 -4.02
CA PRO A 211 12.72 -3.74 -2.98
C PRO A 211 11.95 -2.99 -1.87
N GLU A 212 12.50 -3.02 -0.66
CA GLU A 212 11.89 -2.48 0.55
C GLU A 212 11.53 -0.99 0.42
N GLU A 213 12.33 -0.23 -0.31
CA GLU A 213 12.15 1.22 -0.54
C GLU A 213 10.88 1.57 -1.33
N LEU A 214 10.25 0.57 -1.98
CA LEU A 214 9.00 0.72 -2.74
C LEU A 214 7.78 0.20 -1.99
N MET A 215 7.95 -0.43 -0.84
CA MET A 215 6.83 -1.07 -0.13
C MET A 215 5.79 -0.05 0.34
N ASP A 216 6.20 1.10 0.89
CA ASP A 216 5.26 2.14 1.29
C ASP A 216 4.52 2.73 0.08
N THR A 217 5.22 2.87 -1.06
CA THR A 217 4.61 3.31 -2.32
C THR A 217 3.57 2.30 -2.81
N LEU A 218 3.91 1.00 -2.85
CA LEU A 218 2.97 -0.04 -3.25
C LEU A 218 1.71 0.00 -2.38
N GLN A 219 1.88 0.04 -1.05
CA GLN A 219 0.75 0.07 -0.14
C GLN A 219 -0.06 1.36 -0.25
N ASN A 220 0.58 2.50 -0.46
CA ASN A 220 -0.11 3.76 -0.70
C ASN A 220 -1.02 3.70 -1.93
N LEU A 221 -0.56 3.08 -3.01
CA LEU A 221 -1.23 3.08 -4.32
C LEU A 221 -2.32 2.01 -4.45
N GLN A 222 -2.12 0.81 -3.90
CA GLN A 222 -3.04 -0.32 -4.08
C GLN A 222 -4.34 -0.16 -3.26
N ILE A 223 -5.45 -0.67 -3.80
CA ILE A 223 -6.78 -0.65 -3.16
C ILE A 223 -7.37 -2.05 -2.94
N VAL A 224 -6.57 -3.08 -3.08
CA VAL A 224 -7.04 -4.48 -3.18
C VAL A 224 -6.84 -5.23 -1.89
N SER A 225 -5.64 -5.17 -1.32
CA SER A 225 -5.26 -5.99 -0.18
C SER A 225 -5.20 -5.17 1.12
N LEU A 226 -6.25 -5.28 1.92
CA LEU A 226 -6.29 -4.74 3.28
C LEU A 226 -5.25 -5.43 4.18
N GLU A 227 -5.05 -6.73 4.01
CA GLU A 227 -4.12 -7.50 4.84
C GLU A 227 -2.67 -7.03 4.66
N GLU A 228 -2.24 -6.77 3.43
CA GLU A 228 -0.90 -6.23 3.16
C GLU A 228 -0.73 -4.82 3.75
N LYS A 229 -1.76 -3.96 3.64
CA LYS A 229 -1.75 -2.65 4.30
C LYS A 229 -1.64 -2.78 5.82
N LYS A 230 -2.43 -3.65 6.43
CA LYS A 230 -2.39 -3.90 7.89
C LYS A 230 -1.03 -4.42 8.32
N ARG A 231 -0.48 -5.42 7.62
CA ARG A 231 0.83 -5.98 7.92
C ARG A 231 1.92 -4.90 7.90
N ARG A 232 1.92 -4.05 6.89
CA ARG A 232 2.88 -2.94 6.77
C ARG A 232 2.67 -1.88 7.87
N ALA A 233 1.43 -1.51 8.14
CA ALA A 233 1.09 -0.55 9.20
C ALA A 233 1.48 -1.07 10.60
N GLN A 234 1.26 -2.36 10.88
CA GLN A 234 1.67 -2.99 12.14
C GLN A 234 3.19 -3.01 12.32
N ALA A 235 3.95 -3.17 11.24
CA ALA A 235 5.42 -3.03 11.30
C ALA A 235 5.83 -1.60 11.69
N ALA A 236 5.15 -0.57 11.15
CA ALA A 236 5.38 0.82 11.54
C ALA A 236 5.02 1.07 13.02
N VAL A 237 3.91 0.48 13.50
CA VAL A 237 3.53 0.55 14.92
C VAL A 237 4.57 -0.11 15.82
N ALA A 238 5.06 -1.30 15.46
CA ALA A 238 6.08 -2.01 16.24
C ALA A 238 7.37 -1.18 16.34
N THR A 239 7.82 -0.60 15.23
CA THR A 239 9.00 0.28 15.19
C THR A 239 8.82 1.50 16.09
N ALA A 240 7.67 2.17 16.01
CA ALA A 240 7.39 3.35 16.85
C ALA A 240 7.25 2.99 18.34
N ALA A 241 6.65 1.85 18.66
CA ALA A 241 6.52 1.37 20.03
C ALA A 241 7.89 1.05 20.67
N LEU A 242 8.79 0.44 19.91
CA LEU A 242 10.17 0.18 20.34
C LEU A 242 10.95 1.48 20.54
N ALA A 243 10.81 2.46 19.63
CA ALA A 243 11.42 3.78 19.78
C ALA A 243 10.92 4.50 21.04
N ALA A 244 9.60 4.54 21.26
CA ALA A 244 8.99 5.13 22.43
C ALA A 244 9.43 4.45 23.74
N ALA A 245 9.62 3.12 23.72
CA ALA A 245 10.17 2.38 24.85
C ALA A 245 11.65 2.74 25.11
N GLY A 246 12.45 2.96 24.06
CA GLY A 246 13.84 3.40 24.16
C GLY A 246 13.98 4.81 24.71
N GLU A 247 13.13 5.74 24.26
CA GLU A 247 13.06 7.12 24.77
C GLU A 247 12.69 7.16 26.26
N GLY A 248 11.88 6.19 26.74
CA GLY A 248 11.50 6.02 28.14
C GLY A 248 12.49 5.22 28.99
N ALA A 249 13.73 4.98 28.55
CA ALA A 249 14.74 4.24 29.31
C ALA A 249 15.15 4.96 30.62
N ALA A 250 15.02 6.29 30.68
CA ALA A 250 14.97 7.05 31.93
C ALA A 250 13.51 7.33 32.30
N PRO A 251 13.11 7.33 33.59
CA PRO A 251 11.75 7.68 33.98
C PRO A 251 11.40 9.07 33.45
N ILE A 252 10.45 9.12 32.49
CA ILE A 252 9.99 10.38 31.91
C ILE A 252 8.94 10.97 32.85
N PRO A 253 9.21 12.17 33.46
CA PRO A 253 8.19 12.86 34.21
C PRO A 253 6.94 13.11 33.35
N PHE A 254 5.75 13.10 33.92
CA PHE A 254 4.51 13.40 33.19
C PHE A 254 4.55 14.76 32.47
N SER A 255 5.40 15.69 32.94
CA SER A 255 5.66 16.97 32.27
C SER A 255 6.35 16.81 30.90
N ASP A 256 7.04 15.72 30.67
CA ASP A 256 7.91 15.50 29.52
C ASP A 256 7.33 14.49 28.50
N CYS A 257 6.05 14.13 28.64
CA CYS A 257 5.32 13.31 27.65
C CYS A 257 5.36 13.90 26.22
N ALA A 258 5.71 15.18 26.12
CA ALA A 258 5.95 15.85 24.83
C ALA A 258 7.08 15.19 24.01
N LEU A 259 8.01 14.48 24.64
CA LEU A 259 9.09 13.76 23.97
C LEU A 259 8.58 12.59 23.09
N MET A 260 7.44 12.00 23.45
CA MET A 260 6.82 10.90 22.67
C MET A 260 6.06 11.38 21.43
N ILE A 261 5.71 12.68 21.37
CA ILE A 261 4.85 13.22 20.30
C ILE A 261 5.48 13.02 18.91
N PRO A 262 6.75 13.34 18.64
CA PRO A 262 7.35 13.16 17.33
C PRO A 262 7.26 11.71 16.83
N THR A 263 7.57 10.73 17.68
CA THR A 263 7.49 9.30 17.38
C THR A 263 6.06 8.87 17.05
N GLN A 264 5.07 9.30 17.83
CA GLN A 264 3.66 9.01 17.57
C GLN A 264 3.14 9.69 16.31
N LEU A 265 3.53 10.93 16.02
CA LEU A 265 3.18 11.62 14.78
C LEU A 265 3.82 10.94 13.57
N GLY A 266 5.07 10.51 13.65
CA GLY A 266 5.74 9.74 12.62
C GLY A 266 5.03 8.42 12.33
N MET A 267 4.54 7.73 13.34
CA MET A 267 3.74 6.51 13.22
C MET A 267 2.38 6.78 12.54
N ILE A 268 1.63 7.78 13.00
CA ILE A 268 0.35 8.17 12.39
C ILE A 268 0.55 8.54 10.92
N ALA A 269 1.59 9.32 10.61
CA ALA A 269 1.92 9.67 9.24
C ALA A 269 2.23 8.43 8.37
N SER A 270 2.98 7.46 8.89
CA SER A 270 3.28 6.20 8.19
C SER A 270 2.01 5.42 7.90
N ILE A 271 1.13 5.22 8.90
CA ILE A 271 -0.13 4.49 8.74
C ILE A 271 -1.02 5.19 7.70
N THR A 272 -1.15 6.52 7.77
CA THR A 272 -1.93 7.31 6.81
C THR A 272 -1.43 7.12 5.39
N VAL A 273 -0.12 7.21 5.17
CA VAL A 273 0.52 7.03 3.87
C VAL A 273 0.30 5.60 3.33
N ILE A 274 0.45 4.58 4.18
CA ILE A 274 0.23 3.17 3.83
C ILE A 274 -1.22 2.94 3.37
N PHE A 275 -2.20 3.47 4.10
CA PHE A 275 -3.61 3.35 3.69
C PHE A 275 -3.94 4.20 2.47
N GLY A 276 -3.23 5.30 2.27
CA GLY A 276 -3.35 6.15 1.10
C GLY A 276 -4.58 7.04 1.11
N PHE A 277 -5.17 7.32 2.26
CA PHE A 277 -6.29 8.24 2.39
C PHE A 277 -5.82 9.69 2.56
N ASP A 278 -6.60 10.62 2.00
CA ASP A 278 -6.42 12.04 2.26
C ASP A 278 -7.02 12.40 3.61
N VAL A 279 -6.16 12.75 4.56
CA VAL A 279 -6.56 13.20 5.89
C VAL A 279 -6.27 14.68 6.05
N ASN A 280 -7.23 15.40 6.59
CA ASN A 280 -7.10 16.83 6.90
C ASN A 280 -6.81 17.07 8.38
N LYS A 281 -6.54 18.32 8.75
CA LYS A 281 -6.21 18.72 10.11
C LYS A 281 -7.33 18.38 11.11
N SER A 282 -8.61 18.48 10.73
CA SER A 282 -9.73 18.19 11.64
C SER A 282 -9.78 16.71 12.01
N ILE A 283 -9.53 15.84 11.04
CA ILE A 283 -9.44 14.38 11.24
C ILE A 283 -8.31 14.04 12.21
N ILE A 284 -7.12 14.58 12.00
CA ILE A 284 -5.97 14.35 12.91
C ILE A 284 -6.27 14.90 14.32
N THR A 285 -6.85 16.08 14.43
CA THR A 285 -7.24 16.66 15.72
C THR A 285 -8.29 15.78 16.41
N ALA A 286 -9.25 15.24 15.68
CA ALA A 286 -10.27 14.35 16.20
C ALA A 286 -9.66 13.04 16.73
N LEU A 287 -8.75 12.44 15.97
CA LEU A 287 -8.04 11.21 16.37
C LEU A 287 -7.23 11.43 17.64
N LEU A 288 -6.42 12.49 17.70
CA LEU A 288 -5.64 12.82 18.89
C LEU A 288 -6.54 13.12 20.09
N SER A 289 -7.60 13.91 19.94
CA SER A 289 -8.52 14.25 21.03
C SER A 289 -9.36 13.08 21.54
N SER A 290 -9.69 12.12 20.70
CA SER A 290 -10.47 10.93 21.08
C SER A 290 -9.70 9.95 21.97
N THR A 291 -8.38 9.89 21.81
CA THR A 291 -7.51 9.07 22.67
C THR A 291 -7.21 9.75 23.99
N ILE A 292 -7.29 11.08 23.99
CA ILE A 292 -6.92 11.95 25.11
C ILE A 292 -8.07 12.10 26.13
N GLY A 293 -9.30 11.82 25.75
CA GLY A 293 -10.50 11.96 26.59
C GLY A 293 -11.18 13.33 26.50
N ALA A 294 -12.51 13.33 26.65
CA ALA A 294 -13.44 14.45 26.41
C ALA A 294 -13.35 15.66 27.39
N GLY A 295 -12.21 15.89 27.99
CA GLY A 295 -11.95 17.01 28.89
C GLY A 295 -11.14 18.09 28.23
N GLY A 296 -11.80 18.98 27.51
CA GLY A 296 -11.40 20.31 27.07
C GLY A 296 -9.92 20.61 26.76
N ALA A 297 -9.68 21.35 25.70
CA ALA A 297 -8.41 21.73 25.07
C ALA A 297 -7.32 22.37 25.97
N THR A 298 -7.50 22.46 27.25
CA THR A 298 -6.59 23.14 28.20
C THR A 298 -5.71 22.24 29.06
N VAL A 299 -5.81 20.88 28.93
CA VAL A 299 -5.07 19.96 29.84
C VAL A 299 -4.44 18.79 29.09
N LEU A 300 -3.86 19.04 27.91
CA LEU A 300 -3.32 17.99 27.05
C LEU A 300 -2.11 17.24 27.61
N GLY A 301 -1.36 17.80 28.57
CA GLY A 301 -0.15 17.14 29.08
C GLY A 301 -0.36 16.22 30.29
N LYS A 302 -1.16 16.63 31.26
CA LYS A 302 -1.25 15.90 32.56
C LYS A 302 -2.44 14.93 32.65
N THR A 303 -3.59 15.32 32.11
CA THR A 303 -4.83 14.54 32.29
C THR A 303 -4.91 13.32 31.38
N VAL A 304 -4.24 13.37 30.22
CA VAL A 304 -4.19 12.27 29.25
C VAL A 304 -3.50 11.05 29.83
N VAL A 305 -2.28 11.23 30.26
CA VAL A 305 -1.46 10.14 30.79
C VAL A 305 -2.08 9.55 32.06
N THR A 306 -2.61 10.38 32.94
CA THR A 306 -3.27 9.88 34.18
C THR A 306 -4.56 9.12 33.89
N ASN A 307 -5.32 9.46 32.85
CA ASN A 307 -6.51 8.72 32.49
C ASN A 307 -6.20 7.43 31.73
N ILE A 308 -5.20 7.44 30.84
CA ILE A 308 -4.71 6.25 30.13
C ILE A 308 -4.13 5.22 31.11
N LEU A 309 -3.33 5.66 32.07
CA LEU A 309 -2.72 4.78 33.07
C LEU A 309 -3.74 4.04 33.95
N LYS A 310 -4.96 4.57 34.13
CA LYS A 310 -6.04 3.88 34.84
C LYS A 310 -6.56 2.65 34.11
N PHE A 311 -6.32 2.53 32.79
CA PHE A 311 -6.77 1.40 31.99
C PHE A 311 -5.73 0.29 31.85
N ILE A 312 -4.48 0.50 32.29
CA ILE A 312 -3.43 -0.51 32.22
C ILE A 312 -3.42 -1.30 33.52
N PRO A 313 -3.75 -2.62 33.51
CA PRO A 313 -3.70 -3.45 34.70
C PRO A 313 -2.29 -3.45 35.31
N GLY A 314 -2.20 -3.18 36.63
CA GLY A 314 -0.93 -3.24 37.36
C GLY A 314 -0.17 -1.92 37.49
N ILE A 315 -0.57 -0.83 36.81
CA ILE A 315 0.08 0.50 36.93
C ILE A 315 -0.68 1.46 37.86
N GLY A 316 -1.66 0.96 38.60
CA GLY A 316 -2.63 1.73 39.38
C GLY A 316 -2.09 2.69 40.46
N THR A 317 -0.79 2.71 40.76
CA THR A 317 -0.18 3.67 41.67
C THR A 317 1.29 3.89 41.33
N VAL A 318 1.58 4.64 40.26
CA VAL A 318 2.95 5.17 40.12
C VAL A 318 3.09 6.34 41.05
N ALA A 319 3.58 6.06 42.25
CA ALA A 319 4.05 7.08 43.16
C ALA A 319 5.25 7.78 42.52
N GLY A 320 5.03 9.00 42.01
CA GLY A 320 6.12 9.80 41.48
C GLY A 320 5.92 10.45 40.12
N GLY A 321 4.81 10.19 39.41
CA GLY A 321 4.50 10.94 38.17
C GLY A 321 5.47 10.69 37.01
N ALA A 322 6.02 9.49 36.86
CA ALA A 322 6.88 9.09 35.75
C ALA A 322 6.27 7.95 34.93
N ILE A 323 6.47 7.99 33.61
CA ILE A 323 6.12 6.91 32.70
C ILE A 323 7.35 6.03 32.51
N SER A 324 7.18 4.70 32.71
CA SER A 324 8.27 3.77 32.41
C SER A 324 8.40 3.51 30.90
N ALA A 325 9.56 3.07 30.46
CA ALA A 325 9.84 2.65 29.10
C ALA A 325 8.77 1.67 28.55
N GLY A 326 8.41 0.65 29.31
CA GLY A 326 7.37 -0.32 28.90
C GLY A 326 6.02 0.33 28.71
N THR A 327 5.62 1.26 29.59
CA THR A 327 4.34 1.98 29.49
C THR A 327 4.28 2.88 28.24
N ALA A 328 5.36 3.56 27.91
CA ALA A 328 5.46 4.41 26.70
C ALA A 328 5.26 3.58 25.43
N GLY A 329 5.93 2.45 25.32
CA GLY A 329 5.77 1.52 24.21
C GLY A 329 4.34 0.96 24.08
N VAL A 330 3.73 0.54 25.20
CA VAL A 330 2.34 0.03 25.22
C VAL A 330 1.34 1.07 24.77
N ILE A 331 1.46 2.31 25.23
CA ILE A 331 0.56 3.41 24.84
C ILE A 331 0.70 3.70 23.35
N THR A 332 1.93 3.78 22.82
CA THR A 332 2.21 4.02 21.40
C THR A 332 1.67 2.89 20.55
N ALA A 333 1.87 1.64 20.94
CA ALA A 333 1.31 0.49 20.24
C ALA A 333 -0.22 0.49 20.23
N ALA A 334 -0.87 0.76 21.37
CA ALA A 334 -2.33 0.81 21.44
C ALA A 334 -2.93 1.94 20.58
N LEU A 335 -2.26 3.09 20.51
CA LEU A 335 -2.62 4.21 19.64
C LEU A 335 -2.55 3.82 18.16
N GLY A 336 -1.45 3.21 17.75
CA GLY A 336 -1.24 2.77 16.38
C GLY A 336 -2.24 1.72 15.94
N GLU A 337 -2.46 0.68 16.75
CA GLU A 337 -3.45 -0.36 16.46
C GLU A 337 -4.89 0.18 16.40
N ALA A 338 -5.24 1.14 17.27
CA ALA A 338 -6.54 1.79 17.21
C ALA A 338 -6.71 2.60 15.91
N TYR A 339 -5.66 3.29 15.48
CA TYR A 339 -5.68 4.03 14.23
C TYR A 339 -5.76 3.11 13.02
N ILE A 340 -5.05 1.99 13.00
CA ILE A 340 -5.19 0.94 11.97
C ILE A 340 -6.63 0.46 11.92
N GLY A 341 -7.27 0.19 13.07
CA GLY A 341 -8.67 -0.24 13.13
C GLY A 341 -9.64 0.78 12.52
N VAL A 342 -9.43 2.08 12.72
CA VAL A 342 -10.22 3.13 12.08
C VAL A 342 -9.99 3.14 10.56
N MET A 343 -8.73 3.08 10.11
CA MET A 343 -8.40 3.02 8.70
C MET A 343 -8.94 1.77 8.00
N GLU A 344 -9.02 0.64 8.70
CA GLU A 344 -9.67 -0.59 8.23
C GLU A 344 -11.17 -0.37 7.97
N LEU A 345 -11.89 0.28 8.89
CA LEU A 345 -13.32 0.61 8.71
C LEU A 345 -13.52 1.51 7.48
N VAL A 346 -12.63 2.49 7.28
CA VAL A 346 -12.68 3.36 6.10
C VAL A 346 -12.40 2.58 4.83
N PHE A 347 -11.39 1.71 4.83
CA PHE A 347 -11.04 0.89 3.67
C PHE A 347 -12.17 -0.06 3.26
N LYS A 348 -12.90 -0.63 4.23
CA LYS A 348 -14.07 -1.49 3.99
C LYS A 348 -15.33 -0.74 3.57
N GLY A 349 -15.34 0.59 3.67
CA GLY A 349 -16.53 1.40 3.44
C GLY A 349 -17.54 1.40 4.60
N ASP A 350 -17.17 0.83 5.76
CA ASP A 350 -18.00 0.82 6.97
C ASP A 350 -18.05 2.19 7.66
N MET A 351 -17.12 3.08 7.29
CA MET A 351 -16.99 4.45 7.75
C MET A 351 -16.46 5.34 6.62
N SER A 352 -16.97 6.55 6.47
CA SER A 352 -16.35 7.56 5.61
C SER A 352 -15.13 8.17 6.30
N ILE A 353 -14.14 8.62 5.51
CA ILE A 353 -12.98 9.35 6.07
C ILE A 353 -13.42 10.60 6.83
N ASP A 354 -14.45 11.29 6.35
CA ASP A 354 -15.02 12.48 6.98
C ASP A 354 -15.80 12.17 8.27
N ASP A 355 -16.24 10.93 8.47
CA ASP A 355 -16.94 10.52 9.71
C ASP A 355 -16.00 10.46 10.91
N ILE A 356 -14.68 10.41 10.71
CA ILE A 356 -13.69 10.27 11.79
C ILE A 356 -13.74 11.45 12.75
N ASP A 357 -14.01 12.67 12.28
CA ASP A 357 -14.09 13.87 13.14
C ASP A 357 -15.46 14.04 13.81
N THR A 358 -16.44 13.20 13.46
CA THR A 358 -17.76 13.18 14.12
C THR A 358 -17.69 12.56 15.53
N LYS A 359 -18.77 12.73 16.29
CA LYS A 359 -18.92 12.10 17.61
C LYS A 359 -18.74 10.56 17.53
N LYS A 360 -19.36 9.92 16.52
CA LYS A 360 -19.30 8.48 16.31
C LYS A 360 -17.86 8.01 16.02
N GLY A 361 -17.14 8.73 15.14
CA GLY A 361 -15.75 8.40 14.82
C GLY A 361 -14.82 8.52 16.04
N LYS A 362 -14.97 9.59 16.81
CA LYS A 362 -14.24 9.80 18.08
C LYS A 362 -14.52 8.70 19.11
N GLU A 363 -15.78 8.29 19.26
CA GLU A 363 -16.16 7.18 20.14
C GLU A 363 -15.55 5.85 19.68
N THR A 364 -15.60 5.56 18.36
CA THR A 364 -15.00 4.37 17.77
C THR A 364 -13.49 4.31 18.03
N MET A 365 -12.76 5.40 17.75
CA MET A 365 -11.33 5.46 18.03
C MET A 365 -11.01 5.26 19.52
N SER A 366 -11.79 5.89 20.41
CA SER A 366 -11.63 5.73 21.86
C SER A 366 -11.88 4.29 22.34
N GLN A 367 -12.90 3.61 21.77
CA GLN A 367 -13.18 2.22 22.09
C GLN A 367 -12.07 1.29 21.62
N LEU A 368 -11.60 1.44 20.38
CA LEU A 368 -10.48 0.67 19.84
C LEU A 368 -9.21 0.87 20.66
N PHE A 369 -8.91 2.11 21.04
CA PHE A 369 -7.75 2.42 21.87
C PHE A 369 -7.82 1.74 23.24
N LYS A 370 -8.97 1.83 23.93
CA LYS A 370 -9.19 1.17 25.23
C LYS A 370 -9.13 -0.36 25.13
N SER A 371 -9.64 -0.94 24.05
CA SER A 371 -9.58 -2.37 23.80
C SER A 371 -8.13 -2.84 23.61
N ASN A 372 -7.35 -2.12 22.80
CA ASN A 372 -5.96 -2.45 22.56
C ASN A 372 -5.05 -2.25 23.80
N LEU A 373 -5.38 -1.30 24.68
CA LEU A 373 -4.68 -1.14 25.96
C LEU A 373 -4.92 -2.32 26.92
N LYS A 374 -6.10 -2.95 26.87
CA LYS A 374 -6.43 -4.09 27.74
C LYS A 374 -5.84 -5.41 27.26
N ALA A 375 -5.54 -5.51 25.97
CA ALA A 375 -5.03 -6.71 25.31
C ALA A 375 -3.50 -6.88 25.47
N LYS A 376 -2.82 -5.85 25.89
CA LYS A 376 -1.35 -5.79 26.11
C LYS A 376 -1.02 -5.61 27.60
#